data_83d7615a7e15b1da21f5ea411f3fd86a
#
_entry.id   83d7615a7e15b1da21f5ea411f3fd86a
#
_cell.length_a   1.000
_cell.length_b   1.000
_cell.length_c   1.000
_cell.angle_alpha   90.00
_cell.angle_beta   90.00
_cell.angle_gamma   90.00
#
_symmetry.space_group_name_H-M   'P 1'
#
loop_
_entity.id
_entity.type
_entity.pdbx_description
1 polymer ?
#
loop_
_entity_poly.entity_id
_entity_poly.type
_entity_poly.pdbx_seq_one_letter_code
_entity_poly.pdbx_strand_id
1 'polypeptide(L)'
;MGTLYIVATPIGNLKDITLRALEILKSVDVILAEDTRVTRKLLSHYGIKKQVLRYIDSRDFERFENIALVTDAGTPGISDPGRRLVENLFKKGFKIIPIPGPSALSALISVSDIDLRGFLFLGFPPHKKGRRTFFKRVAQSETPVVLFESPHRILRTLKELQASAGERWVNVGRELTKLHEEVFRGKLSEALAHFEGEKERGEFVVIIDA
;
A
#
# COMPACT_ATOMS: atom_id res chain seq x y z
N MET A 1 -6.34 24.46 17.56
CA MET A 1 -5.90 23.03 17.67
C MET A 1 -6.01 22.44 16.28
N GLY A 2 -4.88 22.08 15.67
CA GLY A 2 -4.85 21.65 14.29
C GLY A 2 -5.40 20.24 14.07
N THR A 3 -5.75 19.91 12.82
CA THR A 3 -6.23 18.60 12.43
C THR A 3 -5.39 18.03 11.28
N LEU A 4 -4.92 16.79 11.43
CA LEU A 4 -4.27 16.00 10.38
C LEU A 4 -5.23 14.92 9.89
N TYR A 5 -5.61 15.00 8.63
CA TYR A 5 -6.40 13.99 7.94
C TYR A 5 -5.49 13.01 7.22
N ILE A 6 -5.60 11.73 7.51
CA ILE A 6 -4.88 10.66 6.84
C ILE A 6 -5.76 10.16 5.70
N VAL A 7 -5.47 10.57 4.47
CA VAL A 7 -6.38 10.38 3.32
C VAL A 7 -5.88 9.28 2.42
N ALA A 8 -6.66 8.19 2.30
CA ALA A 8 -6.39 7.14 1.34
C ALA A 8 -6.64 7.63 -0.10
N THR A 9 -5.73 7.30 -1.01
CA THR A 9 -5.75 7.66 -2.43
C THR A 9 -5.93 6.42 -3.31
N PRO A 10 -6.35 6.58 -4.58
CA PRO A 10 -6.49 5.45 -5.50
C PRO A 10 -5.20 4.63 -5.66
N ILE A 11 -5.35 3.32 -5.82
CA ILE A 11 -4.24 2.38 -6.06
C ILE A 11 -3.98 2.10 -7.54
N GLY A 12 -4.77 2.73 -8.43
CA GLY A 12 -4.64 2.55 -9.87
C GLY A 12 -5.80 3.16 -10.65
N ASN A 13 -7.02 3.04 -10.12
CA ASN A 13 -8.21 3.62 -10.72
C ASN A 13 -8.64 4.89 -9.97
N LEU A 14 -8.58 6.04 -10.63
CA LEU A 14 -8.95 7.32 -10.02
C LEU A 14 -10.38 7.32 -9.46
N LYS A 15 -11.30 6.53 -10.03
CA LYS A 15 -12.71 6.43 -9.57
C LYS A 15 -12.85 5.81 -8.18
N ASP A 16 -11.82 5.16 -7.65
CA ASP A 16 -11.87 4.54 -6.33
C ASP A 16 -11.72 5.55 -5.19
N ILE A 17 -11.43 6.81 -5.48
CA ILE A 17 -11.39 7.84 -4.44
C ILE A 17 -12.77 8.05 -3.81
N THR A 18 -12.83 8.18 -2.50
CA THR A 18 -14.10 8.42 -1.82
C THR A 18 -14.53 9.89 -1.93
N LEU A 19 -15.85 10.13 -1.93
CA LEU A 19 -16.41 11.50 -1.92
C LEU A 19 -15.86 12.30 -0.73
N ARG A 20 -15.79 11.68 0.45
CA ARG A 20 -15.23 12.32 1.65
C ARG A 20 -13.75 12.68 1.52
N ALA A 21 -12.96 11.84 0.83
CA ALA A 21 -11.56 12.19 0.53
C ALA A 21 -11.48 13.43 -0.35
N LEU A 22 -12.30 13.54 -1.38
CA LEU A 22 -12.36 14.73 -2.25
C LEU A 22 -12.78 15.99 -1.49
N GLU A 23 -13.77 15.90 -0.61
CA GLU A 23 -14.22 17.00 0.24
C GLU A 23 -13.09 17.50 1.16
N ILE A 24 -12.40 16.57 1.84
CA ILE A 24 -11.25 16.91 2.70
C ILE A 24 -10.12 17.54 1.90
N LEU A 25 -9.73 16.95 0.77
CA LEU A 25 -8.66 17.51 -0.07
C LEU A 25 -8.98 18.91 -0.60
N LYS A 26 -10.28 19.26 -0.76
CA LYS A 26 -10.74 20.61 -1.11
C LYS A 26 -10.71 21.57 0.08
N SER A 27 -10.95 21.09 1.29
CA SER A 27 -11.15 21.96 2.48
C SER A 27 -9.85 22.29 3.23
N VAL A 28 -8.84 21.40 3.24
CA VAL A 28 -7.60 21.58 4.01
C VAL A 28 -6.77 22.79 3.54
N ASP A 29 -5.87 23.28 4.39
CA ASP A 29 -4.96 24.38 4.08
C ASP A 29 -3.81 23.91 3.19
N VAL A 30 -3.31 22.70 3.44
CA VAL A 30 -2.17 22.11 2.74
C VAL A 30 -2.31 20.59 2.63
N ILE A 31 -1.79 20.04 1.54
CA ILE A 31 -1.67 18.59 1.33
C ILE A 31 -0.20 18.22 1.41
N LEU A 32 0.11 17.27 2.29
CA LEU A 32 1.44 16.69 2.43
C LEU A 32 1.47 15.37 1.66
N ALA A 33 2.45 15.22 0.79
CA ALA A 33 2.57 14.10 -0.13
C ALA A 33 3.97 13.46 -0.08
N GLU A 34 4.06 12.20 -0.47
CA GLU A 34 5.32 11.50 -0.70
C GLU A 34 5.96 12.02 -1.99
N ASP A 35 5.27 11.87 -3.13
CA ASP A 35 5.62 12.53 -4.39
C ASP A 35 4.55 13.55 -4.80
N THR A 36 4.94 14.82 -4.77
CA THR A 36 4.02 15.92 -5.12
C THR A 36 3.54 15.89 -6.57
N ARG A 37 4.26 15.19 -7.47
CA ARG A 37 3.89 15.06 -8.88
C ARG A 37 2.71 14.12 -9.05
N VAL A 38 2.72 12.98 -8.35
CA VAL A 38 1.63 12.00 -8.32
C VAL A 38 0.37 12.65 -7.75
N THR A 39 0.51 13.29 -6.58
CA THR A 39 -0.61 13.99 -5.92
C THR A 39 -1.19 15.09 -6.80
N ARG A 40 -0.36 15.92 -7.45
CA ARG A 40 -0.87 16.98 -8.36
C ARG A 40 -1.64 16.43 -9.55
N LYS A 41 -1.27 15.26 -10.09
CA LYS A 41 -2.05 14.60 -11.16
C LYS A 41 -3.46 14.21 -10.66
N LEU A 42 -3.54 13.61 -9.47
CA LEU A 42 -4.80 13.27 -8.83
C LEU A 42 -5.67 14.52 -8.63
N LEU A 43 -5.12 15.56 -8.01
CA LEU A 43 -5.84 16.82 -7.75
C LEU A 43 -6.31 17.51 -9.03
N SER A 44 -5.46 17.54 -10.05
CA SER A 44 -5.80 18.12 -11.37
C SER A 44 -6.97 17.40 -12.02
N HIS A 45 -7.01 16.06 -11.94
CA HIS A 45 -8.11 15.25 -12.48
C HIS A 45 -9.48 15.65 -11.85
N TYR A 46 -9.48 15.99 -10.54
CA TYR A 46 -10.70 16.39 -9.82
C TYR A 46 -10.89 17.91 -9.71
N GLY A 47 -10.11 18.70 -10.46
CA GLY A 47 -10.21 20.16 -10.46
C GLY A 47 -9.86 20.81 -9.11
N ILE A 48 -9.07 20.16 -8.26
CA ILE A 48 -8.69 20.65 -6.93
C ILE A 48 -7.39 21.45 -7.03
N LYS A 49 -7.46 22.73 -6.65
CA LYS A 49 -6.29 23.64 -6.60
C LYS A 49 -5.89 23.86 -5.15
N LYS A 50 -4.84 23.15 -4.70
CA LYS A 50 -4.30 23.23 -3.33
C LYS A 50 -2.78 23.24 -3.33
N GLN A 51 -2.20 23.83 -2.29
CA GLN A 51 -0.78 23.74 -2.04
C GLN A 51 -0.42 22.28 -1.70
N VAL A 52 0.59 21.73 -2.38
CA VAL A 52 1.11 20.40 -2.13
C VAL A 52 2.58 20.51 -1.77
N LEU A 53 2.96 20.00 -0.61
CA LEU A 53 4.33 19.98 -0.09
C LEU A 53 4.77 18.54 0.12
N ARG A 54 6.08 18.28 -0.02
CA ARG A 54 6.62 16.99 0.43
C ARG A 54 6.72 16.98 1.96
N TYR A 55 6.19 15.94 2.59
CA TYR A 55 6.22 15.84 4.05
C TYR A 55 7.64 15.67 4.63
N ILE A 56 8.64 15.26 3.80
CA ILE A 56 10.05 15.12 4.19
C ILE A 56 10.76 16.48 4.22
N ASP A 57 10.37 17.41 3.36
CA ASP A 57 11.10 18.66 3.12
C ASP A 57 10.71 19.80 4.06
N SER A 58 9.60 19.68 4.77
CA SER A 58 9.06 20.78 5.60
C SER A 58 9.15 20.46 7.08
N ARG A 59 9.67 21.42 7.86
CA ARG A 59 9.83 21.32 9.31
C ARG A 59 8.74 22.04 10.10
N ASP A 60 7.89 22.84 9.43
CA ASP A 60 6.98 23.79 10.06
C ASP A 60 5.54 23.62 9.55
N PHE A 61 4.99 22.42 9.76
CA PHE A 61 3.59 22.15 9.38
C PHE A 61 2.57 22.73 10.38
N GLU A 62 3.02 23.10 11.56
CA GLU A 62 2.19 23.60 12.67
C GLU A 62 1.52 24.94 12.37
N ARG A 63 2.01 25.68 11.38
CA ARG A 63 1.38 26.92 10.88
C ARG A 63 0.06 26.70 10.15
N PHE A 64 -0.25 25.44 9.80
CA PHE A 64 -1.51 25.08 9.15
C PHE A 64 -2.45 24.47 10.17
N GLU A 65 -3.73 24.85 10.13
CA GLU A 65 -4.76 24.29 11.00
C GLU A 65 -5.27 22.94 10.49
N ASN A 66 -5.51 22.84 9.18
CA ASN A 66 -6.04 21.63 8.55
C ASN A 66 -5.08 21.09 7.51
N ILE A 67 -4.56 19.90 7.76
CA ILE A 67 -3.54 19.25 6.94
C ILE A 67 -4.09 17.91 6.43
N ALA A 68 -3.92 17.61 5.14
CA ALA A 68 -4.10 16.25 4.63
C ALA A 68 -2.75 15.59 4.38
N LEU A 69 -2.58 14.35 4.84
CA LEU A 69 -1.47 13.48 4.45
C LEU A 69 -1.97 12.47 3.44
N VAL A 70 -1.29 12.38 2.31
CA VAL A 70 -1.53 11.37 1.26
C VAL A 70 -0.23 10.64 0.92
N THR A 71 -0.35 9.45 0.37
CA THR A 71 0.73 8.67 -0.25
C THR A 71 0.54 8.62 -1.76
N ASP A 72 1.49 8.05 -2.47
CA ASP A 72 1.40 7.92 -3.92
C ASP A 72 0.26 7.00 -4.34
N ALA A 73 -0.03 5.96 -3.54
CA ALA A 73 -1.14 5.04 -3.76
C ALA A 73 -1.61 4.40 -2.45
N GLY A 74 -2.92 4.30 -2.27
CA GLY A 74 -3.54 3.57 -1.17
C GLY A 74 -3.62 4.34 0.15
N THR A 75 -3.64 3.61 1.25
CA THR A 75 -3.82 4.13 2.60
C THR A 75 -2.48 4.45 3.24
N PRO A 76 -2.23 5.72 3.65
CA PRO A 76 -1.00 6.10 4.33
C PRO A 76 -0.74 5.30 5.61
N GLY A 77 0.54 4.96 5.86
CA GLY A 77 0.96 4.27 7.08
C GLY A 77 0.97 2.73 6.99
N ILE A 78 0.56 2.13 5.87
CA ILE A 78 0.64 0.66 5.68
C ILE A 78 2.07 0.23 5.31
N SER A 79 2.68 0.87 4.32
CA SER A 79 4.06 0.59 3.88
C SER A 79 4.87 1.86 3.60
N ASP A 80 4.40 3.01 4.09
CA ASP A 80 4.91 4.34 3.78
C ASP A 80 5.58 4.98 5.00
N PRO A 81 6.52 5.90 4.79
CA PRO A 81 7.27 6.54 5.88
C PRO A 81 6.49 7.60 6.67
N GLY A 82 5.19 7.83 6.42
CA GLY A 82 4.34 8.86 7.06
C GLY A 82 4.16 8.74 8.58
N ARG A 83 4.46 7.57 9.17
CA ARG A 83 4.29 7.33 10.62
C ARG A 83 4.95 8.39 11.51
N ARG A 84 6.18 8.82 11.19
CA ARG A 84 6.89 9.83 12.00
C ARG A 84 6.20 11.17 12.01
N LEU A 85 5.61 11.58 10.90
CA LEU A 85 4.84 12.82 10.81
C LEU A 85 3.59 12.74 11.69
N VAL A 86 2.85 11.64 11.60
CA VAL A 86 1.66 11.38 12.45
C VAL A 86 2.03 11.46 13.92
N GLU A 87 3.10 10.77 14.34
CA GLU A 87 3.58 10.79 15.72
C GLU A 87 3.96 12.21 16.19
N ASN A 88 4.69 12.96 15.36
CA ASN A 88 5.13 14.30 15.69
C ASN A 88 3.96 15.27 15.87
N LEU A 89 3.02 15.29 14.92
CA LEU A 89 1.85 16.17 14.99
C LEU A 89 0.90 15.77 16.14
N PHE A 90 0.76 14.47 16.41
CA PHE A 90 0.01 13.99 17.57
C PHE A 90 0.60 14.53 18.89
N LYS A 91 1.94 14.44 19.07
CA LYS A 91 2.64 14.99 20.25
C LYS A 91 2.47 16.51 20.39
N LYS A 92 2.21 17.22 19.29
CA LYS A 92 1.96 18.67 19.24
C LYS A 92 0.48 19.03 19.41
N GLY A 93 -0.37 18.06 19.74
CA GLY A 93 -1.78 18.26 20.03
C GLY A 93 -2.70 18.32 18.81
N PHE A 94 -2.23 17.92 17.61
CA PHE A 94 -3.11 17.79 16.46
C PHE A 94 -4.08 16.64 16.63
N LYS A 95 -5.34 16.87 16.24
CA LYS A 95 -6.31 15.79 16.09
C LYS A 95 -5.98 14.98 14.86
N ILE A 96 -5.86 13.65 14.96
CA ILE A 96 -5.59 12.77 13.84
C ILE A 96 -6.89 12.08 13.42
N ILE A 97 -7.29 12.28 12.15
CA ILE A 97 -8.56 11.74 11.61
C ILE A 97 -8.28 10.86 10.40
N PRO A 98 -8.64 9.56 10.43
CA PRO A 98 -8.54 8.70 9.27
C PRO A 98 -9.67 8.99 8.28
N ILE A 99 -9.33 9.07 6.99
CA ILE A 99 -10.26 9.09 5.88
C ILE A 99 -10.07 7.79 5.11
N PRO A 100 -10.87 6.75 5.40
CA PRO A 100 -10.73 5.44 4.79
C PRO A 100 -10.98 5.48 3.29
N GLY A 101 -10.36 4.54 2.59
CA GLY A 101 -10.46 4.44 1.14
C GLY A 101 -9.66 3.26 0.60
N PRO A 102 -9.18 3.33 -0.65
CA PRO A 102 -8.52 2.23 -1.33
C PRO A 102 -7.27 1.71 -0.59
N SER A 103 -7.11 0.40 -0.65
CA SER A 103 -5.91 -0.29 -0.15
C SER A 103 -5.72 -1.59 -0.93
N ALA A 104 -4.55 -1.81 -1.51
CA ALA A 104 -4.23 -3.03 -2.23
C ALA A 104 -4.30 -4.27 -1.33
N LEU A 105 -3.96 -4.13 -0.05
CA LEU A 105 -4.12 -5.16 0.97
C LEU A 105 -5.58 -5.60 1.08
N SER A 106 -6.49 -4.68 1.35
CA SER A 106 -7.93 -4.97 1.51
C SER A 106 -8.55 -5.44 0.20
N ALA A 107 -8.12 -4.92 -0.94
CA ALA A 107 -8.62 -5.32 -2.24
C ALA A 107 -8.34 -6.81 -2.52
N LEU A 108 -7.13 -7.30 -2.30
CA LEU A 108 -6.84 -8.72 -2.49
C LEU A 108 -7.51 -9.61 -1.43
N ILE A 109 -7.52 -9.18 -0.17
CA ILE A 109 -8.19 -9.91 0.92
C ILE A 109 -9.67 -10.15 0.60
N SER A 110 -10.35 -9.14 0.06
CA SER A 110 -11.80 -9.22 -0.23
C SER A 110 -12.19 -10.26 -1.29
N VAL A 111 -11.24 -10.68 -2.11
CA VAL A 111 -11.44 -11.65 -3.19
C VAL A 111 -10.65 -12.95 -2.99
N SER A 112 -10.02 -13.13 -1.82
CA SER A 112 -9.23 -14.31 -1.49
C SER A 112 -10.12 -15.50 -1.15
N ASP A 113 -9.68 -16.71 -1.51
CA ASP A 113 -10.25 -18.00 -1.08
C ASP A 113 -9.50 -18.62 0.12
N ILE A 114 -8.47 -17.92 0.64
CA ILE A 114 -7.75 -18.27 1.87
C ILE A 114 -8.47 -17.66 3.07
N ASP A 115 -8.57 -18.38 4.18
CA ASP A 115 -9.15 -17.86 5.43
C ASP A 115 -8.24 -16.80 6.08
N LEU A 116 -8.65 -15.56 6.02
CA LEU A 116 -7.91 -14.38 6.49
C LEU A 116 -8.53 -13.74 7.74
N ARG A 117 -9.28 -14.48 8.56
CA ARG A 117 -9.76 -14.01 9.88
C ARG A 117 -8.60 -13.67 10.82
N GLY A 118 -7.44 -14.28 10.64
CA GLY A 118 -6.17 -13.92 11.25
C GLY A 118 -5.06 -14.07 10.22
N PHE A 119 -4.23 -13.04 10.03
CA PHE A 119 -3.11 -13.07 9.08
C PHE A 119 -1.97 -12.18 9.56
N LEU A 120 -0.78 -12.42 9.02
CA LEU A 120 0.40 -11.63 9.27
C LEU A 120 0.74 -10.76 8.04
N PHE A 121 0.67 -9.44 8.18
CA PHE A 121 1.14 -8.52 7.13
C PHE A 121 2.62 -8.17 7.35
N LEU A 122 3.46 -8.44 6.36
CA LEU A 122 4.91 -8.22 6.43
C LEU A 122 5.42 -7.11 5.50
N GLY A 123 4.55 -6.53 4.66
CA GLY A 123 4.97 -5.51 3.68
C GLY A 123 5.93 -6.06 2.63
N PHE A 124 6.88 -5.25 2.18
CA PHE A 124 7.85 -5.65 1.15
C PHE A 124 8.98 -6.50 1.73
N PRO A 125 9.32 -7.65 1.10
CA PRO A 125 10.52 -8.40 1.45
C PRO A 125 11.79 -7.53 1.32
N PRO A 126 12.74 -7.63 2.25
CA PRO A 126 13.99 -6.89 2.18
C PRO A 126 14.77 -7.18 0.88
N HIS A 127 15.49 -6.18 0.34
CA HIS A 127 16.29 -6.35 -0.88
C HIS A 127 17.46 -7.33 -0.69
N LYS A 128 18.23 -7.21 0.41
CA LYS A 128 19.44 -7.99 0.69
C LYS A 128 19.49 -8.43 2.16
N LYS A 129 19.92 -7.54 3.07
CA LYS A 129 20.08 -7.84 4.51
C LYS A 129 18.72 -8.18 5.13
N GLY A 130 18.65 -9.32 5.83
CA GLY A 130 17.41 -9.80 6.48
C GLY A 130 16.45 -10.58 5.57
N ARG A 131 16.71 -10.70 4.25
CA ARG A 131 15.80 -11.37 3.32
C ARG A 131 15.61 -12.86 3.64
N ARG A 132 16.70 -13.60 3.96
CA ARG A 132 16.61 -15.00 4.37
C ARG A 132 15.79 -15.19 5.66
N THR A 133 15.98 -14.32 6.64
CA THR A 133 15.22 -14.33 7.90
C THR A 133 13.74 -14.01 7.65
N PHE A 134 13.44 -13.11 6.71
CA PHE A 134 12.08 -12.79 6.29
C PHE A 134 11.36 -14.03 5.76
N PHE A 135 11.94 -14.78 4.80
CA PHE A 135 11.31 -15.97 4.24
C PHE A 135 11.24 -17.12 5.25
N LYS A 136 12.22 -17.26 6.14
CA LYS A 136 12.12 -18.21 7.26
C LYS A 136 10.92 -17.88 8.17
N ARG A 137 10.67 -16.59 8.45
CA ARG A 137 9.49 -16.16 9.21
C ARG A 137 8.19 -16.49 8.50
N VAL A 138 8.13 -16.30 7.18
CA VAL A 138 6.96 -16.71 6.37
C VAL A 138 6.74 -18.23 6.47
N ALA A 139 7.79 -19.03 6.27
CA ALA A 139 7.71 -20.49 6.33
C ALA A 139 7.26 -21.03 7.69
N GLN A 140 7.58 -20.34 8.78
CA GLN A 140 7.23 -20.70 10.16
C GLN A 140 5.90 -20.09 10.63
N SER A 141 5.22 -19.33 9.79
CA SER A 141 3.93 -18.75 10.18
C SER A 141 2.85 -19.81 10.23
N GLU A 142 2.09 -19.81 11.33
CA GLU A 142 0.90 -20.65 11.54
C GLU A 142 -0.39 -19.96 11.03
N THR A 143 -0.26 -18.76 10.50
CA THR A 143 -1.35 -18.01 9.89
C THR A 143 -0.94 -17.53 8.51
N PRO A 144 -1.88 -17.28 7.58
CA PRO A 144 -1.57 -16.75 6.27
C PRO A 144 -0.74 -15.48 6.35
N VAL A 145 0.17 -15.30 5.41
CA VAL A 145 1.03 -14.12 5.34
C VAL A 145 0.69 -13.30 4.11
N VAL A 146 0.56 -11.99 4.29
CA VAL A 146 0.35 -11.04 3.20
C VAL A 146 1.60 -10.19 3.03
N LEU A 147 2.03 -10.03 1.79
CA LEU A 147 3.18 -9.20 1.44
C LEU A 147 2.95 -8.42 0.15
N PHE A 148 3.66 -7.32 -0.01
CA PHE A 148 3.73 -6.56 -1.24
C PHE A 148 5.00 -6.90 -2.02
N GLU A 149 4.93 -6.83 -3.35
CA GLU A 149 6.13 -7.00 -4.16
C GLU A 149 6.13 -6.12 -5.43
N SER A 150 7.33 -5.80 -5.86
CA SER A 150 7.58 -5.02 -7.06
C SER A 150 7.75 -5.93 -8.29
N PRO A 151 7.51 -5.39 -9.51
CA PRO A 151 7.61 -6.18 -10.75
C PRO A 151 8.96 -6.86 -10.92
N HIS A 152 10.05 -6.16 -10.59
CA HIS A 152 11.41 -6.67 -10.77
C HIS A 152 11.81 -7.79 -9.81
N ARG A 153 10.97 -8.13 -8.84
CA ARG A 153 11.30 -9.07 -7.77
C ARG A 153 10.29 -10.17 -7.57
N ILE A 154 9.12 -10.10 -8.24
CA ILE A 154 8.03 -11.06 -8.01
C ILE A 154 8.47 -12.51 -8.23
N LEU A 155 9.09 -12.84 -9.36
CA LEU A 155 9.54 -14.20 -9.64
C LEU A 155 10.59 -14.69 -8.65
N ARG A 156 11.55 -13.83 -8.30
CA ARG A 156 12.53 -14.16 -7.28
C ARG A 156 11.85 -14.42 -5.92
N THR A 157 10.87 -13.62 -5.55
CA THR A 157 10.13 -13.74 -4.30
C THR A 157 9.32 -15.03 -4.27
N LEU A 158 8.60 -15.37 -5.35
CA LEU A 158 7.87 -16.64 -5.46
C LEU A 158 8.81 -17.86 -5.37
N LYS A 159 9.98 -17.83 -6.04
CA LYS A 159 11.01 -18.89 -5.92
C LYS A 159 11.53 -19.05 -4.49
N GLU A 160 11.81 -17.95 -3.81
CA GLU A 160 12.29 -17.98 -2.42
C GLU A 160 11.18 -18.43 -1.43
N LEU A 161 9.92 -18.08 -1.68
CA LEU A 161 8.77 -18.59 -0.94
C LEU A 161 8.67 -20.12 -1.11
N GLN A 162 8.70 -20.63 -2.34
CA GLN A 162 8.63 -22.07 -2.62
C GLN A 162 9.80 -22.83 -1.97
N ALA A 163 11.02 -22.30 -2.09
CA ALA A 163 12.21 -22.93 -1.51
C ALA A 163 12.19 -22.97 0.03
N SER A 164 11.54 -22.00 0.69
CA SER A 164 11.53 -21.90 2.15
C SER A 164 10.28 -22.49 2.81
N ALA A 165 9.11 -22.39 2.17
CA ALA A 165 7.81 -22.78 2.71
C ALA A 165 7.21 -24.01 2.02
N GLY A 166 7.82 -24.51 0.93
CA GLY A 166 7.29 -25.63 0.14
C GLY A 166 6.15 -25.22 -0.79
N GLU A 167 5.37 -26.21 -1.22
CA GLU A 167 4.20 -26.00 -2.08
C GLU A 167 2.99 -25.58 -1.25
N ARG A 168 2.84 -24.26 -1.09
CA ARG A 168 1.66 -23.67 -0.44
C ARG A 168 0.72 -23.05 -1.46
N TRP A 169 -0.54 -22.93 -1.07
CA TRP A 169 -1.55 -22.19 -1.82
C TRP A 169 -1.28 -20.68 -1.73
N VAL A 170 -1.44 -19.98 -2.84
CA VAL A 170 -1.23 -18.53 -2.90
C VAL A 170 -2.36 -17.85 -3.67
N ASN A 171 -2.67 -16.63 -3.25
CA ASN A 171 -3.39 -15.67 -4.05
C ASN A 171 -2.44 -14.54 -4.41
N VAL A 172 -2.35 -14.20 -5.68
CA VAL A 172 -1.50 -13.13 -6.18
C VAL A 172 -2.35 -12.11 -6.92
N GLY A 173 -2.53 -10.94 -6.34
CA GLY A 173 -3.12 -9.80 -7.01
C GLY A 173 -2.06 -9.01 -7.78
N ARG A 174 -2.26 -8.81 -9.05
CA ARG A 174 -1.42 -8.03 -9.95
C ARG A 174 -2.19 -6.86 -10.49
N GLU A 175 -1.60 -5.66 -10.49
CA GLU A 175 -2.19 -4.45 -11.08
C GLU A 175 -3.66 -4.21 -10.65
N LEU A 176 -3.98 -4.46 -9.37
CA LEU A 176 -5.33 -4.32 -8.83
C LEU A 176 -5.92 -2.95 -9.14
N THR A 177 -7.15 -2.92 -9.59
CA THR A 177 -7.95 -1.76 -10.06
C THR A 177 -7.49 -1.13 -11.38
N LYS A 178 -6.39 -1.59 -11.98
CA LYS A 178 -5.84 -1.07 -13.23
C LYS A 178 -6.34 -1.87 -14.44
N LEU A 179 -5.97 -1.42 -15.66
CA LEU A 179 -6.38 -2.03 -16.92
C LEU A 179 -6.01 -3.52 -17.04
N HIS A 180 -4.87 -3.90 -16.45
CA HIS A 180 -4.35 -5.27 -16.49
C HIS A 180 -4.50 -5.98 -15.13
N GLU A 181 -5.58 -5.66 -14.41
CA GLU A 181 -5.91 -6.34 -13.16
C GLU A 181 -6.01 -7.84 -13.35
N GLU A 182 -5.37 -8.56 -12.46
CA GLU A 182 -5.39 -10.02 -12.44
C GLU A 182 -5.32 -10.52 -11.00
N VAL A 183 -6.12 -11.54 -10.69
CA VAL A 183 -6.05 -12.29 -9.42
C VAL A 183 -5.82 -13.75 -9.74
N PHE A 184 -4.61 -14.22 -9.47
CA PHE A 184 -4.23 -15.63 -9.59
C PHE A 184 -4.51 -16.35 -8.27
N ARG A 185 -4.96 -17.61 -8.36
CA ARG A 185 -5.12 -18.54 -7.24
C ARG A 185 -4.57 -19.90 -7.62
N GLY A 186 -3.74 -20.50 -6.79
CA GLY A 186 -3.13 -21.79 -7.07
C GLY A 186 -1.92 -22.05 -6.20
N LYS A 187 -1.12 -23.04 -6.56
CA LYS A 187 0.13 -23.38 -5.87
C LYS A 187 1.27 -22.44 -6.26
N LEU A 188 2.30 -22.35 -5.43
CA LEU A 188 3.48 -21.53 -5.71
C LEU A 188 4.17 -21.88 -7.03
N SER A 189 4.26 -23.16 -7.39
CA SER A 189 4.82 -23.61 -8.69
C SER A 189 4.00 -23.11 -9.88
N GLU A 190 2.69 -23.15 -9.76
CA GLU A 190 1.76 -22.66 -10.79
C GLU A 190 1.83 -21.12 -10.93
N ALA A 191 1.93 -20.41 -9.79
CA ALA A 191 2.13 -18.95 -9.79
C ALA A 191 3.45 -18.55 -10.48
N LEU A 192 4.53 -19.31 -10.22
CA LEU A 192 5.82 -19.08 -10.89
C LEU A 192 5.71 -19.21 -12.42
N ALA A 193 5.12 -20.29 -12.90
CA ALA A 193 4.91 -20.51 -14.34
C ALA A 193 3.99 -19.44 -14.95
N HIS A 194 2.95 -19.02 -14.21
CA HIS A 194 1.97 -18.05 -14.67
C HIS A 194 2.52 -16.64 -14.84
N PHE A 195 3.38 -16.20 -13.93
CA PHE A 195 3.93 -14.83 -13.94
C PHE A 195 5.27 -14.69 -14.68
N GLU A 196 5.79 -15.77 -15.25
CA GLU A 196 7.01 -15.71 -16.05
C GLU A 196 6.80 -14.92 -17.36
N GLY A 197 7.79 -14.11 -17.76
CA GLY A 197 7.77 -13.32 -19.00
C GLY A 197 7.05 -11.98 -18.87
N GLU A 198 6.09 -11.69 -19.75
CA GLU A 198 5.43 -10.36 -19.78
C GLU A 198 4.59 -10.05 -18.53
N LYS A 199 4.14 -11.06 -17.81
CA LYS A 199 3.34 -10.91 -16.60
C LYS A 199 4.14 -10.53 -15.35
N GLU A 200 5.46 -10.46 -15.43
CA GLU A 200 6.31 -9.91 -14.36
C GLU A 200 6.08 -8.42 -14.10
N ARG A 201 5.46 -7.71 -15.05
CA ARG A 201 5.21 -6.26 -14.95
C ARG A 201 4.04 -5.95 -14.04
N GLY A 202 4.14 -4.84 -13.32
CA GLY A 202 3.08 -4.33 -12.46
C GLY A 202 3.38 -4.47 -10.98
N GLU A 203 2.47 -4.00 -10.15
CA GLU A 203 2.54 -4.07 -8.69
C GLU A 203 1.80 -5.31 -8.19
N PHE A 204 2.35 -5.94 -7.16
CA PHE A 204 1.85 -7.21 -6.66
C PHE A 204 1.51 -7.17 -5.18
N VAL A 205 0.41 -7.83 -4.84
CA VAL A 205 0.11 -8.27 -3.48
C VAL A 205 0.07 -9.79 -3.49
N VAL A 206 0.72 -10.42 -2.53
CA VAL A 206 0.78 -11.88 -2.42
C VAL A 206 0.23 -12.29 -1.06
N ILE A 207 -0.73 -13.21 -1.06
CA ILE A 207 -1.19 -13.93 0.12
C ILE A 207 -0.66 -15.35 -0.01
N ILE A 208 0.06 -15.84 0.98
CA ILE A 208 0.49 -17.22 1.09
C ILE A 208 -0.20 -17.87 2.29
N ASP A 209 -0.80 -19.03 2.08
CA ASP A 209 -1.47 -19.80 3.13
C ASP A 209 -0.46 -20.33 4.17
N ALA A 210 -0.95 -20.78 5.31
CA ALA A 210 -0.13 -21.27 6.41
C ALA A 210 0.45 -22.66 6.16
#